data_b677c7dca3ef12e66536e5ff6c109f2f
#
_entry.id   b677c7dca3ef12e66536e5ff6c109f2f
#
_cell.length_a   1.000
_cell.length_b   1.000
_cell.length_c   1.000
_cell.angle_alpha   90.00
_cell.angle_beta   90.00
_cell.angle_gamma   90.00
#
_symmetry.space_group_name_H-M   'P 1'
#
loop_
_entity.id
_entity.type
_entity.pdbx_description
1 polymer ?
#
loop_
_entity_poly.entity_id
_entity_poly.type
_entity_poly.pdbx_seq_one_letter_code
_entity_poly.pdbx_strand_id
1 'polypeptide(L)'
;MSDDLIQLWDKGVLLQGIWETIYLTFISSFVAYIFGLPIGVLLTVTDKDGIHPIPWLNKIIGILVNIFRSIPFIILMVACLPAAKVIVGTSLGNKAMIVMLVIAAIPYVARMTESSFKEVDKGVIEAAQAMGSSTFKIIYKVLIPEAKPALMVGAVISLVTILGYSAMAGTIGGGGLGMIAISFGYQRFNNDIVWICVLLTVIIVQLIQELGMLIARKADKRINK
;
A
#
# COMPACT_ATOMS: atom_id res chain seq x y z
N MET A 1 5.10 26.05 23.47
CA MET A 1 5.61 25.61 22.15
C MET A 1 7.11 25.76 22.22
N SER A 2 7.88 24.69 22.08
CA SER A 2 9.35 24.75 22.24
C SER A 2 9.97 25.59 21.12
N ASP A 3 11.04 26.31 21.43
CA ASP A 3 11.77 27.14 20.44
C ASP A 3 12.23 26.29 19.23
N ASP A 4 12.56 25.03 19.45
CA ASP A 4 12.92 24.07 18.41
C ASP A 4 11.78 23.84 17.41
N LEU A 5 10.53 23.81 17.88
CA LEU A 5 9.36 23.63 17.01
C LEU A 5 9.16 24.82 16.08
N ILE A 6 9.33 26.05 16.63
CA ILE A 6 9.25 27.27 15.83
C ILE A 6 10.33 27.26 14.76
N GLN A 7 11.57 26.88 15.12
CA GLN A 7 12.66 26.78 14.16
C GLN A 7 12.42 25.75 13.04
N LEU A 8 11.81 24.59 13.37
CA LEU A 8 11.48 23.57 12.37
C LEU A 8 10.38 24.05 11.42
N TRP A 9 9.44 24.86 11.93
CA TRP A 9 8.40 25.48 11.12
C TRP A 9 8.97 26.56 10.21
N ASP A 10 9.75 27.49 10.73
CA ASP A 10 10.33 28.61 10.00
C ASP A 10 11.32 28.16 8.91
N LYS A 11 12.06 27.06 9.17
CA LYS A 11 12.94 26.43 8.18
C LYS A 11 12.21 25.55 7.15
N GLY A 12 10.89 25.42 7.25
CA GLY A 12 10.09 24.61 6.33
C GLY A 12 10.27 23.10 6.49
N VAL A 13 10.96 22.61 7.53
CA VAL A 13 11.26 21.20 7.74
C VAL A 13 9.98 20.37 7.92
N LEU A 14 8.99 20.89 8.65
CA LEU A 14 7.70 20.23 8.82
C LEU A 14 6.91 20.14 7.50
N LEU A 15 6.91 21.19 6.70
CA LEU A 15 6.25 21.21 5.39
C LEU A 15 6.92 20.21 4.43
N GLN A 16 8.26 20.17 4.44
CA GLN A 16 9.00 19.15 3.68
C GLN A 16 8.66 17.75 4.16
N GLY A 17 8.58 17.51 5.47
CA GLY A 17 8.20 16.22 6.04
C GLY A 17 6.79 15.77 5.63
N ILE A 18 5.82 16.69 5.59
CA ILE A 18 4.47 16.43 5.08
C ILE A 18 4.54 16.00 3.61
N TRP A 19 5.23 16.79 2.77
CA TRP A 19 5.37 16.49 1.36
C TRP A 19 6.05 15.14 1.12
N GLU A 20 7.15 14.87 1.83
CA GLU A 20 7.86 13.60 1.74
C GLU A 20 6.98 12.41 2.14
N THR A 21 6.22 12.52 3.22
CA THR A 21 5.28 11.47 3.64
C THR A 21 4.24 11.19 2.55
N ILE A 22 3.66 12.24 1.97
CA ILE A 22 2.64 12.11 0.93
C ILE A 22 3.23 11.47 -0.33
N TYR A 23 4.30 12.03 -0.90
CA TYR A 23 4.81 11.53 -2.17
C TYR A 23 5.39 10.12 -2.04
N LEU A 24 6.08 9.80 -0.94
CA LEU A 24 6.59 8.45 -0.67
C LEU A 24 5.45 7.43 -0.61
N THR A 25 4.37 7.76 0.08
CA THR A 25 3.18 6.91 0.18
C THR A 25 2.55 6.68 -1.19
N PHE A 26 2.28 7.75 -1.95
CA PHE A 26 1.59 7.63 -3.23
C PHE A 26 2.44 6.94 -4.29
N ILE A 27 3.72 7.29 -4.43
CA ILE A 27 4.61 6.64 -5.40
C ILE A 27 4.79 5.16 -5.06
N SER A 28 5.08 4.83 -3.81
CA SER A 28 5.26 3.44 -3.40
C SER A 28 3.98 2.63 -3.59
N SER A 29 2.81 3.18 -3.26
CA SER A 29 1.53 2.53 -3.49
C SER A 29 1.26 2.30 -4.97
N PHE A 30 1.46 3.30 -5.81
CA PHE A 30 1.25 3.18 -7.26
C PHE A 30 2.10 2.06 -7.86
N VAL A 31 3.40 2.05 -7.54
CA VAL A 31 4.30 1.00 -8.01
C VAL A 31 3.94 -0.37 -7.43
N ALA A 32 3.57 -0.44 -6.15
CA ALA A 32 3.12 -1.68 -5.52
C ALA A 32 1.85 -2.24 -6.18
N TYR A 33 0.93 -1.39 -6.64
CA TYR A 33 -0.27 -1.82 -7.39
C TYR A 33 0.06 -2.33 -8.79
N ILE A 34 1.06 -1.78 -9.49
CA ILE A 34 1.50 -2.29 -10.80
C ILE A 34 1.90 -3.77 -10.70
N PHE A 35 2.56 -4.17 -9.62
CA PHE A 35 3.01 -5.56 -9.42
C PHE A 35 2.03 -6.39 -8.60
N GLY A 36 1.44 -5.83 -7.55
CA GLY A 36 0.58 -6.54 -6.61
C GLY A 36 -0.78 -6.90 -7.21
N LEU A 37 -1.39 -6.01 -8.02
CA LEU A 37 -2.68 -6.31 -8.65
C LEU A 37 -2.61 -7.52 -9.60
N PRO A 38 -1.64 -7.64 -10.52
CA PRO A 38 -1.49 -8.85 -11.34
C PRO A 38 -1.29 -10.12 -10.52
N ILE A 39 -0.52 -10.05 -9.41
CA ILE A 39 -0.33 -11.19 -8.51
C ILE A 39 -1.65 -11.57 -7.83
N GLY A 40 -2.45 -10.60 -7.38
CA GLY A 40 -3.78 -10.84 -6.82
C GLY A 40 -4.75 -11.46 -7.83
N VAL A 41 -4.73 -11.00 -9.09
CA VAL A 41 -5.48 -11.63 -10.19
C VAL A 41 -5.04 -13.08 -10.38
N LEU A 42 -3.74 -13.35 -10.43
CA LEU A 42 -3.22 -14.71 -10.58
C LEU A 42 -3.67 -15.62 -9.42
N LEU A 43 -3.59 -15.15 -8.18
CA LEU A 43 -4.05 -15.89 -7.00
C LEU A 43 -5.53 -16.24 -7.09
N THR A 44 -6.38 -15.30 -7.54
CA THR A 44 -7.82 -15.54 -7.68
C THR A 44 -8.15 -16.48 -8.83
N VAL A 45 -7.51 -16.29 -10.00
CA VAL A 45 -7.80 -17.05 -11.22
C VAL A 45 -7.32 -18.48 -11.10
N THR A 46 -6.16 -18.71 -10.46
CA THR A 46 -5.54 -20.04 -10.33
C THR A 46 -5.98 -20.80 -9.08
N ASP A 47 -6.83 -20.22 -8.23
CA ASP A 47 -7.42 -20.90 -7.07
C ASP A 47 -8.14 -22.18 -7.53
N LYS A 48 -8.27 -23.17 -6.63
CA LYS A 48 -8.99 -24.44 -6.90
C LYS A 48 -10.41 -24.23 -7.41
N ASP A 49 -11.08 -23.18 -6.92
CA ASP A 49 -12.43 -22.77 -7.30
C ASP A 49 -12.42 -21.53 -8.22
N GLY A 50 -11.28 -21.25 -8.86
CA GLY A 50 -11.07 -20.09 -9.71
C GLY A 50 -11.49 -20.31 -11.16
N ILE A 51 -11.31 -19.29 -11.99
CA ILE A 51 -11.70 -19.29 -13.41
C ILE A 51 -10.86 -20.30 -14.22
N HIS A 52 -9.57 -20.46 -13.89
CA HIS A 52 -8.64 -21.40 -14.52
C HIS A 52 -7.75 -22.05 -13.44
N PRO A 53 -8.21 -23.12 -12.79
CA PRO A 53 -7.54 -23.71 -11.65
C PRO A 53 -6.14 -24.25 -11.99
N ILE A 54 -5.11 -23.77 -11.29
CA ILE A 54 -3.73 -24.27 -11.34
C ILE A 54 -3.22 -24.37 -9.90
N PRO A 55 -3.61 -25.41 -9.14
CA PRO A 55 -3.40 -25.45 -7.68
C PRO A 55 -1.94 -25.38 -7.24
N TRP A 56 -1.02 -25.98 -8.00
CA TRP A 56 0.40 -25.92 -7.66
C TRP A 56 0.99 -24.51 -7.77
N LEU A 57 0.61 -23.76 -8.83
CA LEU A 57 1.05 -22.38 -9.06
C LEU A 57 0.46 -21.45 -7.99
N ASN A 58 -0.84 -21.58 -7.72
CA ASN A 58 -1.52 -20.86 -6.66
C ASN A 58 -0.84 -21.06 -5.31
N LYS A 59 -0.51 -22.31 -4.97
CA LYS A 59 0.16 -22.67 -3.72
C LYS A 59 1.54 -22.00 -3.61
N ILE A 60 2.35 -22.04 -4.67
CA ILE A 60 3.69 -21.43 -4.67
C ILE A 60 3.58 -19.91 -4.48
N ILE A 61 2.78 -19.22 -5.29
CA ILE A 61 2.59 -17.76 -5.19
C ILE A 61 2.01 -17.39 -3.82
N GLY A 62 1.01 -18.15 -3.36
CA GLY A 62 0.38 -17.94 -2.05
C GLY A 62 1.36 -18.08 -0.89
N ILE A 63 2.27 -19.07 -0.93
CA ILE A 63 3.32 -19.26 0.08
C ILE A 63 4.29 -18.07 0.06
N LEU A 64 4.77 -17.67 -1.12
CA LEU A 64 5.68 -16.53 -1.24
C LEU A 64 5.05 -15.25 -0.68
N VAL A 65 3.84 -14.93 -1.09
CA VAL A 65 3.10 -13.78 -0.58
C VAL A 65 2.93 -13.85 0.94
N ASN A 66 2.63 -15.02 1.50
CA ASN A 66 2.48 -15.20 2.94
C ASN A 66 3.80 -15.03 3.69
N ILE A 67 4.92 -15.57 3.17
CA ILE A 67 6.25 -15.40 3.78
C ILE A 67 6.59 -13.92 3.91
N PHE A 68 6.50 -13.16 2.82
CA PHE A 68 6.83 -11.72 2.85
C PHE A 68 5.92 -10.93 3.80
N ARG A 69 4.64 -11.27 3.90
CA ARG A 69 3.70 -10.64 4.83
C ARG A 69 3.91 -11.03 6.29
N SER A 70 4.54 -12.17 6.55
CA SER A 70 4.84 -12.64 7.91
C SER A 70 6.07 -11.95 8.51
N ILE A 71 6.90 -11.32 7.69
CA ILE A 71 8.09 -10.60 8.16
C ILE A 71 7.66 -9.21 8.66
N PRO A 72 7.99 -8.83 9.91
CA PRO A 72 7.75 -7.47 10.38
C PRO A 72 8.39 -6.45 9.45
N PHE A 73 7.64 -5.37 9.10
CA PHE A 73 8.06 -4.41 8.10
C PHE A 73 9.48 -3.86 8.35
N ILE A 74 9.80 -3.50 9.59
CA ILE A 74 11.11 -2.94 9.92
C ILE A 74 12.26 -3.92 9.65
N ILE A 75 12.04 -5.22 9.88
CA ILE A 75 13.03 -6.27 9.60
C ILE A 75 13.18 -6.46 8.09
N LEU A 76 12.06 -6.54 7.38
CA LEU A 76 12.05 -6.67 5.92
C LEU A 76 12.77 -5.48 5.26
N MET A 77 12.54 -4.27 5.76
CA MET A 77 13.17 -3.06 5.26
C MET A 77 14.68 -3.13 5.40
N VAL A 78 15.21 -3.53 6.56
CA VAL A 78 16.66 -3.72 6.77
C VAL A 78 17.22 -4.79 5.84
N ALA A 79 16.51 -5.90 5.67
CA ALA A 79 16.92 -6.97 4.76
C ALA A 79 16.93 -6.52 3.28
N CYS A 80 16.12 -5.53 2.92
CA CYS A 80 16.05 -5.00 1.56
C CYS A 80 17.05 -3.84 1.27
N LEU A 81 17.86 -3.40 2.25
CA LEU A 81 18.88 -2.37 2.02
C LEU A 81 19.85 -2.70 0.87
N PRO A 82 20.38 -3.94 0.74
CA PRO A 82 21.24 -4.30 -0.39
C PRO A 82 20.48 -4.21 -1.73
N ALA A 83 19.21 -4.62 -1.79
CA ALA A 83 18.40 -4.55 -2.98
C ALA A 83 18.16 -3.09 -3.41
N ALA A 84 17.85 -2.20 -2.46
CA ALA A 84 17.73 -0.77 -2.72
C ALA A 84 19.02 -0.20 -3.31
N LYS A 85 20.21 -0.56 -2.76
CA LYS A 85 21.50 -0.13 -3.28
C LYS A 85 21.73 -0.57 -4.74
N VAL A 86 21.33 -1.78 -5.09
CA VAL A 86 21.45 -2.30 -6.47
C VAL A 86 20.51 -1.55 -7.43
N ILE A 87 19.27 -1.25 -7.01
CA ILE A 87 18.25 -0.68 -7.88
C ILE A 87 18.43 0.84 -8.07
N VAL A 88 18.71 1.57 -6.98
CA VAL A 88 18.74 3.04 -7.00
C VAL A 88 20.10 3.65 -6.63
N GLY A 89 21.13 2.81 -6.47
CA GLY A 89 22.51 3.24 -6.20
C GLY A 89 22.80 3.63 -4.74
N THR A 90 21.80 3.64 -3.87
CA THR A 90 21.94 4.02 -2.45
C THR A 90 21.08 3.14 -1.56
N SER A 91 21.51 2.93 -0.32
CA SER A 91 20.73 2.24 0.73
C SER A 91 19.97 3.22 1.63
N LEU A 92 20.21 4.53 1.50
CA LEU A 92 19.63 5.56 2.37
C LEU A 92 18.91 6.62 1.54
N GLY A 93 18.04 7.38 2.21
CA GLY A 93 17.28 8.47 1.62
C GLY A 93 16.00 8.01 0.91
N ASN A 94 15.25 8.97 0.42
CA ASN A 94 13.88 8.76 -0.09
C ASN A 94 13.80 7.79 -1.28
N LYS A 95 14.82 7.74 -2.15
CA LYS A 95 14.84 6.79 -3.28
C LYS A 95 14.93 5.34 -2.81
N ALA A 96 15.82 5.06 -1.86
CA ALA A 96 15.96 3.72 -1.27
C ALA A 96 14.69 3.32 -0.52
N MET A 97 14.07 4.27 0.19
CA MET A 97 12.83 4.08 0.94
C MET A 97 11.67 3.66 0.03
N ILE A 98 11.50 4.29 -1.15
CA ILE A 98 10.48 3.89 -2.13
C ILE A 98 10.67 2.41 -2.51
N VAL A 99 11.90 1.97 -2.81
CA VAL A 99 12.15 0.56 -3.17
C VAL A 99 11.75 -0.38 -2.04
N MET A 100 12.15 -0.08 -0.81
CA MET A 100 11.84 -0.91 0.35
C MET A 100 10.33 -0.96 0.64
N LEU A 101 9.64 0.20 0.56
CA LEU A 101 8.19 0.28 0.71
C LEU A 101 7.46 -0.52 -0.36
N VAL A 102 7.91 -0.44 -1.61
CA VAL A 102 7.33 -1.21 -2.73
C VAL A 102 7.47 -2.70 -2.51
N ILE A 103 8.67 -3.19 -2.16
CA ILE A 103 8.91 -4.62 -1.91
C ILE A 103 8.00 -5.14 -0.79
N ALA A 104 7.84 -4.37 0.28
CA ALA A 104 6.98 -4.75 1.39
C ALA A 104 5.48 -4.66 1.05
N ALA A 105 5.09 -3.69 0.21
CA ALA A 105 3.69 -3.44 -0.11
C ALA A 105 3.14 -4.40 -1.17
N ILE A 106 3.95 -4.90 -2.13
CA ILE A 106 3.50 -5.81 -3.19
C ILE A 106 2.71 -7.01 -2.65
N PRO A 107 3.22 -7.81 -1.69
CA PRO A 107 2.50 -8.97 -1.18
C PRO A 107 1.24 -8.58 -0.39
N TYR A 108 1.24 -7.41 0.24
CA TYR A 108 0.07 -6.87 0.91
C TYR A 108 -1.02 -6.50 -0.09
N VAL A 109 -0.67 -5.73 -1.13
CA VAL A 109 -1.59 -5.35 -2.22
C VAL A 109 -2.12 -6.58 -2.95
N ALA A 110 -1.28 -7.59 -3.21
CA ALA A 110 -1.71 -8.84 -3.84
C ALA A 110 -2.83 -9.52 -3.05
N ARG A 111 -2.72 -9.59 -1.72
CA ARG A 111 -3.76 -10.17 -0.85
C ARG A 111 -5.01 -9.30 -0.77
N MET A 112 -4.88 -7.98 -0.70
CA MET A 112 -6.04 -7.07 -0.74
C MET A 112 -6.81 -7.22 -2.04
N THR A 113 -6.09 -7.31 -3.17
CA THR A 113 -6.67 -7.54 -4.50
C THR A 113 -7.38 -8.90 -4.58
N GLU A 114 -6.74 -9.97 -4.13
CA GLU A 114 -7.35 -11.31 -4.07
C GLU A 114 -8.63 -11.30 -3.22
N SER A 115 -8.60 -10.66 -2.05
CA SER A 115 -9.78 -10.52 -1.19
C SER A 115 -10.91 -9.80 -1.90
N SER A 116 -10.61 -8.68 -2.57
CA SER A 116 -11.60 -7.91 -3.33
C SER A 116 -12.23 -8.71 -4.46
N PHE A 117 -11.47 -9.55 -5.15
CA PHE A 117 -12.00 -10.43 -6.20
C PHE A 117 -12.86 -11.57 -5.65
N LYS A 118 -12.57 -12.06 -4.45
CA LYS A 118 -13.38 -13.09 -3.78
C LYS A 118 -14.76 -12.61 -3.33
N GLU A 119 -15.00 -11.30 -3.31
CA GLU A 119 -16.32 -10.71 -3.04
C GLU A 119 -17.23 -10.72 -4.27
N VAL A 120 -16.72 -11.02 -5.47
CA VAL A 120 -17.51 -11.09 -6.69
C VAL A 120 -18.37 -12.35 -6.67
N ASP A 121 -19.65 -12.19 -7.02
CA ASP A 121 -20.58 -13.30 -7.09
C ASP A 121 -20.13 -14.35 -8.12
N LYS A 122 -20.03 -15.60 -7.69
CA LYS A 122 -19.59 -16.72 -8.54
C LYS A 122 -20.55 -16.96 -9.70
N GLY A 123 -21.84 -16.71 -9.52
CA GLY A 123 -22.85 -16.89 -10.55
C GLY A 123 -22.61 -16.01 -11.79
N VAL A 124 -22.09 -14.78 -11.58
CA VAL A 124 -21.73 -13.90 -12.71
C VAL A 124 -20.55 -14.47 -13.50
N ILE A 125 -19.58 -15.06 -12.80
CA ILE A 125 -18.41 -15.71 -13.43
C ILE A 125 -18.85 -16.96 -14.18
N GLU A 126 -19.66 -17.81 -13.56
CA GLU A 126 -20.20 -19.05 -14.16
C GLU A 126 -21.06 -18.76 -15.40
N ALA A 127 -21.91 -17.72 -15.36
CA ALA A 127 -22.67 -17.29 -16.52
C ALA A 127 -21.77 -16.85 -17.69
N ALA A 128 -20.67 -16.13 -17.40
CA ALA A 128 -19.72 -15.73 -18.44
C ALA A 128 -18.96 -16.93 -19.02
N GLN A 129 -18.65 -17.94 -18.21
CA GLN A 129 -18.05 -19.20 -18.65
C GLN A 129 -19.01 -20.01 -19.52
N ALA A 130 -20.29 -20.12 -19.11
CA ALA A 130 -21.33 -20.82 -19.88
C ALA A 130 -21.57 -20.18 -21.25
N MET A 131 -21.38 -18.87 -21.39
CA MET A 131 -21.41 -18.16 -22.67
C MET A 131 -20.13 -18.35 -23.52
N GLY A 132 -19.19 -19.19 -23.11
CA GLY A 132 -17.95 -19.46 -23.86
C GLY A 132 -16.93 -18.31 -23.83
N SER A 133 -16.99 -17.42 -22.84
CA SER A 133 -16.01 -16.35 -22.71
C SER A 133 -14.63 -16.87 -22.32
N SER A 134 -13.57 -16.38 -22.97
CA SER A 134 -12.19 -16.71 -22.59
C SER A 134 -11.83 -16.15 -21.20
N THR A 135 -10.89 -16.82 -20.52
CA THR A 135 -10.39 -16.40 -19.18
C THR A 135 -10.01 -14.93 -19.15
N PHE A 136 -9.26 -14.44 -20.14
CA PHE A 136 -8.86 -13.03 -20.21
C PHE A 136 -10.05 -12.09 -20.34
N LYS A 137 -11.06 -12.48 -21.14
CA LYS A 137 -12.29 -11.69 -21.31
C LYS A 137 -13.09 -11.65 -20.00
N ILE A 138 -13.17 -12.76 -19.26
CA ILE A 138 -13.83 -12.80 -17.95
C ILE A 138 -13.09 -11.89 -16.94
N ILE A 139 -11.75 -11.94 -16.88
CA ILE A 139 -10.97 -11.07 -15.98
C ILE A 139 -11.27 -9.61 -16.28
N TYR A 140 -11.13 -9.18 -17.53
CA TYR A 140 -11.19 -7.75 -17.89
C TYR A 140 -12.62 -7.20 -17.98
N LYS A 141 -13.60 -8.00 -18.45
CA LYS A 141 -14.98 -7.56 -18.70
C LYS A 141 -15.93 -7.84 -17.55
N VAL A 142 -15.60 -8.78 -16.66
CA VAL A 142 -16.48 -9.24 -15.59
C VAL A 142 -15.80 -9.02 -14.23
N LEU A 143 -14.70 -9.72 -13.96
CA LEU A 143 -14.08 -9.76 -12.63
C LEU A 143 -13.63 -8.38 -12.15
N ILE A 144 -12.83 -7.66 -12.95
CA ILE A 144 -12.33 -6.33 -12.56
C ILE A 144 -13.46 -5.31 -12.42
N PRO A 145 -14.42 -5.17 -13.37
CA PRO A 145 -15.53 -4.24 -13.22
C PRO A 145 -16.44 -4.53 -12.03
N GLU A 146 -16.75 -5.80 -11.76
CA GLU A 146 -17.59 -6.21 -10.62
C GLU A 146 -16.88 -5.99 -9.27
N ALA A 147 -15.57 -6.26 -9.20
CA ALA A 147 -14.77 -6.03 -8.01
C ALA A 147 -14.39 -4.57 -7.79
N LYS A 148 -14.67 -3.67 -8.73
CA LYS A 148 -14.18 -2.28 -8.70
C LYS A 148 -14.44 -1.56 -7.36
N PRO A 149 -15.63 -1.62 -6.75
CA PRO A 149 -15.87 -0.98 -5.46
C PRO A 149 -14.96 -1.53 -4.36
N ALA A 150 -14.85 -2.86 -4.24
CA ALA A 150 -14.00 -3.52 -3.26
C ALA A 150 -12.51 -3.22 -3.50
N LEU A 151 -12.06 -3.23 -4.76
CA LEU A 151 -10.68 -2.84 -5.14
C LEU A 151 -10.36 -1.40 -4.73
N MET A 152 -11.30 -0.47 -4.87
CA MET A 152 -11.10 0.92 -4.47
C MET A 152 -11.01 1.07 -2.95
N VAL A 153 -11.87 0.39 -2.20
CA VAL A 153 -11.77 0.34 -0.73
C VAL A 153 -10.42 -0.27 -0.32
N GLY A 154 -10.04 -1.39 -0.91
CA GLY A 154 -8.75 -2.04 -0.69
C GLY A 154 -7.56 -1.12 -1.00
N ALA A 155 -7.67 -0.28 -2.04
CA ALA A 155 -6.64 0.71 -2.39
C ALA A 155 -6.49 1.78 -1.30
N VAL A 156 -7.59 2.28 -0.75
CA VAL A 156 -7.54 3.27 0.35
C VAL A 156 -6.89 2.66 1.59
N ILE A 157 -7.28 1.44 1.97
CA ILE A 157 -6.70 0.72 3.12
C ILE A 157 -5.19 0.49 2.89
N SER A 158 -4.81 0.12 1.67
CA SER A 158 -3.40 -0.07 1.31
C SER A 158 -2.58 1.22 1.42
N LEU A 159 -3.13 2.35 0.95
CA LEU A 159 -2.49 3.67 1.07
C LEU A 159 -2.21 4.03 2.53
N VAL A 160 -3.20 3.89 3.40
CA VAL A 160 -3.04 4.16 4.84
C VAL A 160 -2.01 3.24 5.49
N THR A 161 -2.01 1.96 5.12
CA THR A 161 -1.02 0.98 5.63
C THR A 161 0.41 1.34 5.18
N ILE A 162 0.60 1.70 3.89
CA ILE A 162 1.90 2.09 3.34
C ILE A 162 2.38 3.41 3.96
N LEU A 163 1.48 4.33 4.27
CA LEU A 163 1.80 5.55 5.01
C LEU A 163 2.37 5.20 6.41
N GLY A 164 1.75 4.26 7.13
CA GLY A 164 2.28 3.75 8.39
C GLY A 164 3.68 3.14 8.25
N TYR A 165 3.94 2.40 7.17
CA TYR A 165 5.26 1.88 6.86
C TYR A 165 6.27 3.00 6.56
N SER A 166 5.86 4.05 5.85
CA SER A 166 6.75 5.19 5.54
C SER A 166 7.19 5.92 6.81
N ALA A 167 6.33 6.01 7.82
CA ALA A 167 6.69 6.58 9.12
C ALA A 167 7.78 5.75 9.83
N MET A 168 7.69 4.42 9.78
CA MET A 168 8.73 3.53 10.33
C MET A 168 10.04 3.63 9.53
N ALA A 169 9.97 3.76 8.21
CA ALA A 169 11.13 3.87 7.35
C ALA A 169 11.95 5.14 7.60
N GLY A 170 11.34 6.19 8.14
CA GLY A 170 12.03 7.38 8.63
C GLY A 170 13.11 7.11 9.69
N THR A 171 13.01 6.00 10.44
CA THR A 171 14.01 5.61 11.46
C THR A 171 15.34 5.12 10.88
N ILE A 172 15.36 4.73 9.60
CA ILE A 172 16.56 4.12 8.93
C ILE A 172 17.08 5.06 7.82
N GLY A 173 16.98 6.38 8.03
CA GLY A 173 17.56 7.36 7.11
C GLY A 173 16.69 7.72 5.91
N GLY A 174 15.38 7.45 5.97
CA GLY A 174 14.39 8.04 5.09
C GLY A 174 13.93 9.42 5.58
N GLY A 175 13.12 10.10 4.77
CA GLY A 175 12.49 11.38 5.12
C GLY A 175 11.07 11.22 5.68
N GLY A 176 10.36 12.35 5.73
CA GLY A 176 8.97 12.41 6.13
C GLY A 176 8.75 12.70 7.63
N LEU A 177 7.47 12.74 8.02
CA LEU A 177 7.07 13.06 9.40
C LEU A 177 7.59 12.04 10.42
N GLY A 178 7.73 10.78 10.03
CA GLY A 178 8.30 9.73 10.89
C GLY A 178 9.75 10.01 11.28
N MET A 179 10.58 10.45 10.32
CA MET A 179 11.96 10.86 10.59
C MET A 179 12.00 12.05 11.55
N ILE A 180 11.16 13.05 11.32
CA ILE A 180 11.10 14.25 12.17
C ILE A 180 10.69 13.87 13.60
N ALA A 181 9.66 13.04 13.76
CA ALA A 181 9.18 12.59 15.06
C ALA A 181 10.27 11.86 15.85
N ILE A 182 11.05 11.00 15.18
CA ILE A 182 12.11 10.22 15.84
C ILE A 182 13.37 11.06 16.07
N SER A 183 13.91 11.71 15.01
CA SER A 183 15.22 12.36 15.09
C SER A 183 15.18 13.69 15.82
N PHE A 184 14.13 14.50 15.67
CA PHE A 184 14.02 15.79 16.32
C PHE A 184 13.13 15.75 17.57
N GLY A 185 12.19 14.79 17.63
CA GLY A 185 11.31 14.61 18.79
C GLY A 185 11.92 13.62 19.79
N TYR A 186 11.80 12.33 19.53
CA TYR A 186 12.15 11.28 20.49
C TYR A 186 13.62 11.30 20.92
N GLN A 187 14.58 11.34 19.96
CA GLN A 187 16.01 11.32 20.28
C GLN A 187 16.51 12.58 21.00
N ARG A 188 15.79 13.71 20.86
CA ARG A 188 16.12 14.97 21.54
C ARG A 188 15.23 15.24 22.76
N PHE A 189 14.42 14.26 23.18
CA PHE A 189 13.49 14.38 24.31
C PHE A 189 12.52 15.57 24.19
N ASN A 190 12.17 15.97 22.96
CA ASN A 190 11.23 17.05 22.68
C ASN A 190 9.84 16.50 22.32
N ASN A 191 9.00 16.31 23.34
CA ASN A 191 7.67 15.72 23.17
C ASN A 191 6.73 16.60 22.33
N ASP A 192 6.91 17.91 22.29
CA ASP A 192 6.07 18.82 21.48
C ASP A 192 6.18 18.44 19.98
N ILE A 193 7.42 18.16 19.51
CA ILE A 193 7.66 17.77 18.12
C ILE A 193 7.01 16.42 17.81
N VAL A 194 7.10 15.45 18.75
CA VAL A 194 6.48 14.13 18.59
C VAL A 194 4.96 14.28 18.39
N TRP A 195 4.31 15.05 19.30
CA TRP A 195 2.86 15.21 19.27
C TRP A 195 2.37 16.00 18.04
N ILE A 196 3.14 16.97 17.57
CA ILE A 196 2.82 17.67 16.31
C ILE A 196 2.92 16.73 15.11
N CYS A 197 3.98 15.90 15.03
CA CYS A 197 4.09 14.90 13.96
C CYS A 197 2.95 13.88 14.00
N VAL A 198 2.52 13.45 15.20
CA VAL A 198 1.35 12.59 15.39
C VAL A 198 0.10 13.25 14.84
N LEU A 199 -0.18 14.51 15.26
CA LEU A 199 -1.35 15.26 14.81
C LEU A 199 -1.37 15.43 13.28
N LEU A 200 -0.25 15.84 12.69
CA LEU A 200 -0.11 16.01 11.24
C LEU A 200 -0.33 14.69 10.49
N THR A 201 0.24 13.58 11.00
CA THR A 201 0.04 12.25 10.41
C THR A 201 -1.43 11.83 10.47
N VAL A 202 -2.10 12.03 11.61
CA VAL A 202 -3.54 11.75 11.76
C VAL A 202 -4.36 12.55 10.75
N ILE A 203 -4.09 13.84 10.59
CA ILE A 203 -4.79 14.69 9.61
C ILE A 203 -4.60 14.15 8.18
N ILE A 204 -3.37 13.82 7.80
CA ILE A 204 -3.08 13.28 6.46
C ILE A 204 -3.82 11.96 6.23
N VAL A 205 -3.78 11.04 7.21
CA VAL A 205 -4.47 9.74 7.12
C VAL A 205 -5.97 9.94 6.98
N GLN A 206 -6.58 10.80 7.80
CA GLN A 206 -8.02 11.07 7.74
C GLN A 206 -8.41 11.67 6.39
N LEU A 207 -7.65 12.63 5.88
CA LEU A 207 -7.92 13.20 4.54
C LEU A 207 -7.83 12.15 3.44
N ILE A 208 -6.79 11.31 3.43
CA ILE A 208 -6.64 10.22 2.45
C ILE A 208 -7.80 9.25 2.56
N GLN A 209 -8.17 8.85 3.78
CA GLN A 209 -9.21 7.86 4.03
C GLN A 209 -10.59 8.40 3.63
N GLU A 210 -10.96 9.59 4.08
CA GLU A 210 -12.28 10.18 3.77
C GLU A 210 -12.43 10.44 2.26
N LEU A 211 -11.45 11.09 1.63
CA LEU A 211 -11.49 11.35 0.19
C LEU A 211 -11.50 10.04 -0.62
N GLY A 212 -10.66 9.09 -0.24
CA GLY A 212 -10.61 7.78 -0.90
C GLY A 212 -11.92 7.01 -0.77
N MET A 213 -12.52 6.97 0.42
CA MET A 213 -13.79 6.30 0.66
C MET A 213 -14.96 7.01 -0.05
N LEU A 214 -14.97 8.33 -0.14
CA LEU A 214 -15.95 9.06 -0.94
C LEU A 214 -15.87 8.68 -2.41
N ILE A 215 -14.66 8.56 -2.97
CA ILE A 215 -14.46 8.14 -4.35
C ILE A 215 -14.91 6.68 -4.54
N ALA A 216 -14.59 5.78 -3.61
CA ALA A 216 -15.00 4.38 -3.63
C ALA A 216 -16.54 4.23 -3.61
N ARG A 217 -17.22 4.95 -2.72
CA ARG A 217 -18.69 4.96 -2.65
C ARG A 217 -19.34 5.48 -3.92
N LYS A 218 -18.81 6.55 -4.55
CA LYS A 218 -19.33 7.05 -5.84
C LYS A 218 -19.14 6.07 -6.99
N ALA A 219 -18.14 5.21 -6.91
CA ALA A 219 -17.89 4.18 -7.92
C ALA A 219 -18.76 2.93 -7.75
N ASP A 220 -19.37 2.75 -6.58
CA ASP A 220 -20.27 1.63 -6.29
C ASP A 220 -21.67 1.90 -6.87
N LYS A 221 -21.95 1.28 -8.01
CA LYS A 221 -23.25 1.37 -8.67
C LYS A 221 -24.36 0.57 -7.97
N ARG A 222 -24.02 -0.25 -6.96
CA ARG A 222 -24.99 -1.09 -6.23
C ARG A 222 -25.79 -0.28 -5.20
N ILE A 223 -25.23 0.84 -4.74
CA ILE A 223 -25.85 1.72 -3.72
C ILE A 223 -26.89 2.68 -4.34
N ASN A 224 -26.85 2.87 -5.66
CA ASN A 224 -27.73 3.81 -6.38
C ASN A 224 -28.95 3.12 -7.05
N LYS A 225 -29.41 1.99 -6.50
CA LYS A 225 -30.67 1.34 -6.91
C LYS A 225 -31.68 1.33 -5.77
#